data_afc0705ff7091e9d385db35826ba7e7d
#
_entry.id   afc0705ff7091e9d385db35826ba7e7d
#
_cell.length_a   1.000
_cell.length_b   1.000
_cell.length_c   1.000
_cell.angle_alpha   90.00
_cell.angle_beta   90.00
_cell.angle_gamma   90.00
#
_symmetry.space_group_name_H-M   'P 1'
#
loop_
_entity.id
_entity.type
_entity.pdbx_description
1 polymer ?
#
loop_
_entity_poly.entity_id
_entity_poly.type
_entity_poly.pdbx_seq_one_letter_code
_entity_poly.pdbx_strand_id
1 'polypeptide(L)'
;MTVPSITGGVIDLMMEIPTGKAGMGMKQARALTKDAGTDKFSHHPAQYLFKDAGDRMSLAQNPDALVQMMDAHGVAAALVAVNPRKPEGALAMFEKYPTRFIGEVGVDPNAGMKSVRELEATIKLHPNIVAASAAPCLLNPQVPIDDRKFYPLYAKCCELDIPVNMLVGVPGPRVPYRCQHPGLLDEVAYFFPELKVVMRHGGDPWTDLCVKLLLKWPNLYYSTSAWAPKHYPRNILEFANKRGKDKVMFAGYFPGISYERIFGEMGDLPIREEIWQGFLHDNAVRVFGLEDILKNT
;
A
#
# COMPACT_ATOMS: atom_id res chain seq x y z
N MET A 1 -0.44 -23.31 -12.32
CA MET A 1 0.39 -23.87 -11.20
C MET A 1 -0.22 -23.41 -9.88
N THR A 2 -0.07 -24.17 -8.80
CA THR A 2 -0.50 -23.71 -7.46
C THR A 2 0.60 -22.81 -6.87
N VAL A 3 0.22 -21.77 -6.15
CA VAL A 3 1.17 -20.96 -5.36
C VAL A 3 1.85 -21.90 -4.35
N PRO A 4 3.19 -21.92 -4.25
CA PRO A 4 3.87 -22.76 -3.28
C PRO A 4 3.50 -22.37 -1.84
N SER A 5 3.70 -23.30 -0.90
CA SER A 5 3.53 -23.02 0.52
C SER A 5 4.56 -21.96 0.96
N ILE A 6 4.09 -20.93 1.64
CA ILE A 6 4.92 -19.80 2.10
C ILE A 6 5.17 -19.98 3.60
N THR A 7 6.44 -20.07 3.97
CA THR A 7 6.84 -20.11 5.38
C THR A 7 6.45 -18.79 6.06
N GLY A 8 5.71 -18.87 7.15
CA GLY A 8 5.17 -17.68 7.83
C GLY A 8 3.90 -17.10 7.21
N GLY A 9 3.38 -17.68 6.11
CA GLY A 9 2.18 -17.24 5.42
C GLY A 9 2.38 -15.97 4.57
N VAL A 10 1.34 -15.54 3.88
CA VAL A 10 1.38 -14.38 2.99
C VAL A 10 1.20 -13.08 3.77
N ILE A 11 1.96 -12.04 3.45
CA ILE A 11 1.77 -10.67 3.97
C ILE A 11 1.15 -9.82 2.86
N ASP A 12 -0.06 -9.32 3.10
CA ASP A 12 -0.75 -8.41 2.19
C ASP A 12 -0.46 -6.94 2.57
N LEU A 13 0.29 -6.23 1.75
CA LEU A 13 0.68 -4.83 2.01
C LEU A 13 -0.38 -3.80 1.65
N MET A 14 -1.63 -4.23 1.37
CA MET A 14 -2.74 -3.30 1.19
C MET A 14 -4.10 -3.94 1.38
N MET A 15 -4.68 -3.75 2.54
CA MET A 15 -6.07 -4.06 2.83
C MET A 15 -6.82 -2.77 3.22
N GLU A 16 -7.90 -2.45 2.51
CA GLU A 16 -8.73 -1.31 2.88
C GLU A 16 -9.81 -1.74 3.87
N ILE A 17 -9.82 -1.11 5.04
CA ILE A 17 -10.91 -1.24 6.00
C ILE A 17 -11.74 0.04 5.95
N PRO A 18 -12.99 -0.02 5.47
CA PRO A 18 -13.83 1.16 5.38
C PRO A 18 -14.15 1.73 6.76
N THR A 19 -13.76 2.97 7.01
CA THR A 19 -14.14 3.71 8.21
C THR A 19 -15.43 4.50 7.94
N GLY A 20 -16.59 3.94 8.31
CA GLY A 20 -17.90 4.54 8.13
C GLY A 20 -18.52 4.35 6.73
N LYS A 21 -19.72 4.95 6.48
CA LYS A 21 -20.53 4.76 5.27
C LYS A 21 -19.88 5.16 3.95
N ALA A 22 -18.90 6.08 3.99
CA ALA A 22 -18.05 6.41 2.86
C ALA A 22 -16.64 6.62 3.43
N GLY A 23 -15.70 5.77 3.04
CA GLY A 23 -14.31 5.86 3.47
C GLY A 23 -13.70 7.26 3.22
N MET A 24 -12.63 7.57 3.93
CA MET A 24 -11.94 8.87 3.84
C MET A 24 -11.55 9.20 2.38
N GLY A 25 -11.12 8.19 1.61
CA GLY A 25 -10.78 8.33 0.20
C GLY A 25 -11.94 8.80 -0.68
N MET A 26 -13.19 8.40 -0.39
CA MET A 26 -14.38 8.89 -1.12
C MET A 26 -14.64 10.38 -0.90
N LYS A 27 -14.51 10.86 0.35
CA LYS A 27 -14.69 12.30 0.66
C LYS A 27 -13.63 13.14 -0.03
N GLN A 28 -12.39 12.70 0.02
CA GLN A 28 -11.26 13.38 -0.64
C GLN A 28 -11.46 13.39 -2.17
N ALA A 29 -11.78 12.25 -2.76
CA ALA A 29 -12.01 12.15 -4.19
C ALA A 29 -13.15 13.06 -4.67
N ARG A 30 -14.30 13.06 -4.00
CA ARG A 30 -15.43 13.94 -4.33
C ARG A 30 -15.09 15.42 -4.24
N ALA A 31 -14.22 15.83 -3.32
CA ALA A 31 -13.77 17.20 -3.19
C ALA A 31 -12.85 17.64 -4.35
N LEU A 32 -12.22 16.69 -5.05
CA LEU A 32 -11.21 16.94 -6.08
C LEU A 32 -11.73 16.67 -7.50
N THR A 33 -12.64 15.71 -7.66
CA THR A 33 -13.21 15.34 -8.97
C THR A 33 -14.22 16.39 -9.41
N LYS A 34 -14.30 16.57 -10.73
CA LYS A 34 -15.19 17.57 -11.35
C LYS A 34 -16.22 16.95 -12.29
N ASP A 35 -16.20 15.65 -12.43
CA ASP A 35 -17.11 14.92 -13.29
C ASP A 35 -18.35 14.42 -12.54
N ALA A 36 -19.52 14.56 -13.15
CA ALA A 36 -20.79 14.10 -12.59
C ALA A 36 -20.91 12.56 -12.40
N GLY A 37 -20.02 11.79 -13.05
CA GLY A 37 -19.98 10.34 -12.92
C GLY A 37 -19.44 9.88 -11.57
N THR A 38 -18.44 10.57 -11.03
CA THR A 38 -17.86 10.26 -9.71
C THR A 38 -18.83 10.53 -8.57
N ASP A 39 -19.74 11.49 -8.71
CA ASP A 39 -20.77 11.79 -7.70
C ASP A 39 -21.71 10.60 -7.48
N LYS A 40 -21.88 9.73 -8.48
CA LYS A 40 -22.71 8.53 -8.42
C LYS A 40 -22.01 7.35 -7.73
N PHE A 41 -20.71 7.42 -7.47
CA PHE A 41 -19.98 6.36 -6.78
C PHE A 41 -20.34 6.35 -5.29
N SER A 42 -20.60 5.16 -4.75
CA SER A 42 -21.08 5.01 -3.36
C SER A 42 -20.01 4.55 -2.38
N HIS A 43 -19.03 3.78 -2.82
CA HIS A 43 -18.09 3.09 -1.91
C HIS A 43 -16.61 3.18 -2.29
N HIS A 44 -16.26 3.50 -3.54
CA HIS A 44 -14.86 3.57 -3.95
C HIS A 44 -14.62 4.69 -4.97
N PRO A 45 -13.53 5.51 -4.84
CA PRO A 45 -13.27 6.62 -5.77
C PRO A 45 -13.01 6.18 -7.21
N ALA A 46 -12.62 4.92 -7.41
CA ALA A 46 -12.42 4.28 -8.71
C ALA A 46 -13.40 3.11 -8.91
N GLN A 47 -14.65 3.23 -8.45
CA GLN A 47 -15.68 2.17 -8.49
C GLN A 47 -15.88 1.57 -9.89
N TYR A 48 -15.66 2.35 -10.95
CA TYR A 48 -15.78 1.86 -12.33
C TYR A 48 -14.73 0.76 -12.69
N LEU A 49 -13.64 0.65 -11.92
CA LEU A 49 -12.63 -0.41 -12.06
C LEU A 49 -12.94 -1.65 -11.21
N PHE A 50 -13.69 -1.49 -10.10
CA PHE A 50 -13.93 -2.52 -9.08
C PHE A 50 -15.43 -2.82 -8.98
N LYS A 51 -15.98 -3.56 -9.95
CA LYS A 51 -17.42 -3.73 -10.16
C LYS A 51 -18.14 -4.32 -8.96
N ASP A 52 -17.58 -5.34 -8.30
CA ASP A 52 -18.26 -6.11 -7.25
C ASP A 52 -17.74 -5.79 -5.84
N ALA A 53 -17.08 -4.65 -5.66
CA ALA A 53 -16.50 -4.29 -4.36
C ALA A 53 -17.56 -3.96 -3.30
N GLY A 54 -18.75 -3.51 -3.68
CA GLY A 54 -19.82 -3.08 -2.76
C GLY A 54 -20.20 -4.14 -1.73
N ASP A 55 -20.40 -5.38 -2.18
CA ASP A 55 -20.82 -6.49 -1.31
C ASP A 55 -19.72 -6.86 -0.29
N ARG A 56 -18.45 -6.74 -0.67
CA ARG A 56 -17.29 -7.02 0.20
C ARG A 56 -17.00 -5.92 1.22
N MET A 57 -17.55 -4.71 1.02
CA MET A 57 -17.34 -3.58 1.96
C MET A 57 -17.96 -3.85 3.33
N SER A 58 -19.05 -4.60 3.42
CA SER A 58 -19.66 -4.99 4.70
C SER A 58 -18.76 -5.97 5.46
N LEU A 59 -18.16 -6.93 4.76
CA LEU A 59 -17.20 -7.87 5.33
C LEU A 59 -15.96 -7.13 5.87
N ALA A 60 -15.45 -6.16 5.14
CA ALA A 60 -14.28 -5.38 5.52
C ALA A 60 -14.47 -4.56 6.82
N GLN A 61 -15.70 -4.35 7.27
CA GLN A 61 -15.99 -3.66 8.54
C GLN A 61 -15.94 -4.59 9.77
N ASN A 62 -15.84 -5.90 9.57
CA ASN A 62 -15.81 -6.89 10.66
C ASN A 62 -14.40 -7.53 10.76
N PRO A 63 -13.57 -7.17 11.75
CA PRO A 63 -12.24 -7.73 11.91
C PRO A 63 -12.19 -9.26 12.06
N ASP A 64 -13.19 -9.88 12.71
CA ASP A 64 -13.25 -11.33 12.89
C ASP A 64 -13.48 -12.04 11.55
N ALA A 65 -14.37 -11.50 10.72
CA ALA A 65 -14.61 -12.01 9.38
C ALA A 65 -13.41 -11.80 8.45
N LEU A 66 -12.69 -10.68 8.62
CA LEU A 66 -11.44 -10.45 7.89
C LEU A 66 -10.39 -11.49 8.24
N VAL A 67 -10.19 -11.80 9.52
CA VAL A 67 -9.23 -12.81 9.97
C VAL A 67 -9.61 -14.20 9.43
N GLN A 68 -10.89 -14.58 9.49
CA GLN A 68 -11.37 -15.84 8.90
C GLN A 68 -11.09 -15.94 7.39
N MET A 69 -11.31 -14.83 6.67
CA MET A 69 -11.00 -14.76 5.24
C MET A 69 -9.49 -14.83 4.98
N MET A 70 -8.68 -14.16 5.79
CA MET A 70 -7.21 -14.25 5.72
C MET A 70 -6.75 -15.69 5.95
N ASP A 71 -7.28 -16.37 6.96
CA ASP A 71 -6.97 -17.78 7.28
C ASP A 71 -7.30 -18.71 6.10
N ALA A 72 -8.48 -18.53 5.49
CA ALA A 72 -8.91 -19.33 4.35
C ALA A 72 -7.97 -19.23 3.13
N HIS A 73 -7.15 -18.16 3.06
CA HIS A 73 -6.23 -17.90 1.94
C HIS A 73 -4.75 -17.90 2.34
N GLY A 74 -4.41 -18.30 3.57
CA GLY A 74 -3.02 -18.35 4.05
C GLY A 74 -2.37 -16.97 4.22
N VAL A 75 -3.18 -15.90 4.41
CA VAL A 75 -2.68 -14.54 4.68
C VAL A 75 -2.40 -14.41 6.17
N ALA A 76 -1.12 -14.31 6.53
CA ALA A 76 -0.68 -14.19 7.93
C ALA A 76 -0.92 -12.79 8.49
N ALA A 77 -0.60 -11.75 7.73
CA ALA A 77 -0.78 -10.36 8.16
C ALA A 77 -1.22 -9.45 7.01
N ALA A 78 -1.92 -8.36 7.33
CA ALA A 78 -2.35 -7.37 6.37
C ALA A 78 -2.08 -5.94 6.84
N LEU A 79 -1.61 -5.09 5.92
CA LEU A 79 -1.37 -3.67 6.16
C LEU A 79 -2.64 -2.87 5.96
N VAL A 80 -3.02 -2.10 6.98
CA VAL A 80 -4.24 -1.31 7.03
C VAL A 80 -3.96 0.16 7.35
N ALA A 81 -4.81 1.07 6.86
CA ALA A 81 -4.67 2.49 7.14
C ALA A 81 -5.09 2.83 8.58
N VAL A 82 -4.26 3.61 9.26
CA VAL A 82 -4.54 4.20 10.58
C VAL A 82 -4.87 5.68 10.40
N ASN A 83 -6.05 6.08 10.86
CA ASN A 83 -6.41 7.49 10.88
C ASN A 83 -5.77 8.18 12.09
N PRO A 84 -4.83 9.12 11.94
CA PRO A 84 -4.13 9.76 13.07
C PRO A 84 -5.05 10.57 13.98
N ARG A 85 -6.24 10.95 13.50
CA ARG A 85 -7.23 11.71 14.28
C ARG A 85 -8.29 10.84 14.95
N LYS A 86 -8.36 9.56 14.59
CA LYS A 86 -9.30 8.56 15.13
C LYS A 86 -8.64 7.18 15.09
N PRO A 87 -7.56 6.95 15.84
CA PRO A 87 -6.79 5.69 15.76
C PRO A 87 -7.46 4.53 16.51
N GLU A 88 -8.47 4.79 17.35
CA GLU A 88 -9.02 3.85 18.33
C GLU A 88 -9.47 2.53 17.68
N GLY A 89 -10.11 2.62 16.51
CA GLY A 89 -10.56 1.41 15.78
C GLY A 89 -9.42 0.52 15.31
N ALA A 90 -8.33 1.11 14.81
CA ALA A 90 -7.15 0.37 14.41
C ALA A 90 -6.40 -0.19 15.62
N LEU A 91 -6.26 0.59 16.69
CA LEU A 91 -5.62 0.14 17.92
C LEU A 91 -6.36 -1.05 18.54
N ALA A 92 -7.70 -1.01 18.62
CA ALA A 92 -8.50 -2.13 19.09
C ALA A 92 -8.32 -3.39 18.25
N MET A 93 -8.11 -3.25 16.93
CA MET A 93 -7.77 -4.37 16.06
C MET A 93 -6.39 -4.95 16.36
N PHE A 94 -5.38 -4.10 16.54
CA PHE A 94 -4.02 -4.55 16.86
C PHE A 94 -3.97 -5.26 18.22
N GLU A 95 -4.67 -4.75 19.23
CA GLU A 95 -4.78 -5.41 20.54
C GLU A 95 -5.48 -6.78 20.44
N LYS A 96 -6.55 -6.88 19.66
CA LYS A 96 -7.30 -8.13 19.49
C LYS A 96 -6.55 -9.16 18.64
N TYR A 97 -5.81 -8.70 17.65
CA TYR A 97 -5.12 -9.51 16.65
C TYR A 97 -3.68 -9.01 16.43
N PRO A 98 -2.80 -9.12 17.40
CA PRO A 98 -1.51 -8.44 17.42
C PRO A 98 -0.54 -8.84 16.31
N THR A 99 -0.71 -10.04 15.73
CA THR A 99 0.13 -10.54 14.63
C THR A 99 -0.53 -10.44 13.25
N ARG A 100 -1.84 -10.06 13.20
CA ARG A 100 -2.62 -10.16 11.96
C ARG A 100 -2.77 -8.83 11.23
N PHE A 101 -2.65 -7.72 11.92
CA PHE A 101 -2.77 -6.39 11.32
C PHE A 101 -1.56 -5.53 11.65
N ILE A 102 -1.04 -4.86 10.62
CA ILE A 102 -0.01 -3.84 10.71
C ILE A 102 -0.56 -2.54 10.15
N GLY A 103 -0.04 -1.40 10.61
CA GLY A 103 -0.63 -0.09 10.34
C GLY A 103 0.26 0.83 9.53
N GLU A 104 -0.37 1.67 8.71
CA GLU A 104 0.28 2.81 8.06
C GLU A 104 -0.48 4.11 8.33
N VAL A 105 0.25 5.20 8.46
CA VAL A 105 -0.30 6.54 8.73
C VAL A 105 -0.32 7.36 7.44
N GLY A 106 -1.50 7.79 7.01
CA GLY A 106 -1.63 8.72 5.89
C GLY A 106 -1.11 10.11 6.25
N VAL A 107 -0.21 10.68 5.42
CA VAL A 107 0.39 11.99 5.63
C VAL A 107 -0.10 13.02 4.61
N ASP A 108 -0.22 14.28 5.06
CA ASP A 108 -0.57 15.42 4.21
C ASP A 108 0.51 16.52 4.32
N PRO A 109 1.37 16.69 3.31
CA PRO A 109 2.42 17.71 3.32
C PRO A 109 1.87 19.15 3.34
N ASN A 110 0.61 19.38 2.94
CA ASN A 110 -0.02 20.70 3.05
C ASN A 110 -0.25 21.13 4.50
N ALA A 111 -0.27 20.20 5.44
CA ALA A 111 -0.41 20.49 6.86
C ALA A 111 0.95 20.85 7.54
N GLY A 112 2.07 20.79 6.80
CA GLY A 112 3.40 21.15 7.29
C GLY A 112 3.79 20.38 8.56
N MET A 113 4.34 21.07 9.54
CA MET A 113 4.80 20.47 10.82
C MET A 113 3.69 19.81 11.63
N LYS A 114 2.43 20.14 11.36
CA LYS A 114 1.31 19.43 12.01
C LYS A 114 1.28 17.96 11.55
N SER A 115 1.42 17.70 10.25
CA SER A 115 1.46 16.33 9.72
C SER A 115 2.67 15.54 10.22
N VAL A 116 3.82 16.20 10.37
CA VAL A 116 5.03 15.57 10.95
C VAL A 116 4.81 15.12 12.39
N ARG A 117 4.19 16.00 13.22
CA ARG A 117 3.87 15.66 14.61
C ARG A 117 2.78 14.60 14.73
N GLU A 118 1.74 14.66 13.87
CA GLU A 118 0.69 13.64 13.79
C GLU A 118 1.27 12.28 13.42
N LEU A 119 2.18 12.20 12.43
CA LEU A 119 2.88 10.97 12.06
C LEU A 119 3.66 10.40 13.25
N GLU A 120 4.57 11.20 13.85
CA GLU A 120 5.40 10.76 14.96
C GLU A 120 4.58 10.29 16.16
N ALA A 121 3.56 11.07 16.54
CA ALA A 121 2.68 10.72 17.65
C ALA A 121 1.92 9.42 17.40
N THR A 122 1.43 9.22 16.17
CA THR A 122 0.64 8.02 15.81
C THR A 122 1.50 6.77 15.76
N ILE A 123 2.71 6.84 15.21
CA ILE A 123 3.67 5.71 15.20
C ILE A 123 3.96 5.24 16.64
N LYS A 124 4.07 6.16 17.58
CA LYS A 124 4.35 5.83 19.00
C LYS A 124 3.17 5.21 19.77
N LEU A 125 1.95 5.19 19.21
CA LEU A 125 0.78 4.62 19.88
C LEU A 125 0.81 3.10 19.95
N HIS A 126 1.38 2.43 18.96
CA HIS A 126 1.39 0.97 18.91
C HIS A 126 2.54 0.45 18.03
N PRO A 127 3.25 -0.63 18.44
CA PRO A 127 4.36 -1.18 17.66
C PRO A 127 3.96 -1.70 16.27
N ASN A 128 2.69 -2.06 16.08
CA ASN A 128 2.20 -2.50 14.77
C ASN A 128 2.04 -1.35 13.76
N ILE A 129 2.19 -0.08 14.14
CA ILE A 129 2.14 1.04 13.19
C ILE A 129 3.55 1.26 12.65
N VAL A 130 3.80 0.77 11.45
CA VAL A 130 5.16 0.54 10.91
C VAL A 130 5.49 1.36 9.65
N ALA A 131 4.56 2.15 9.14
CA ALA A 131 4.77 2.86 7.87
C ALA A 131 4.02 4.19 7.80
N ALA A 132 4.48 5.07 6.93
CA ALA A 132 3.71 6.21 6.42
C ALA A 132 3.13 5.88 5.04
N SER A 133 2.08 6.62 4.64
CA SER A 133 1.55 6.54 3.27
C SER A 133 1.14 7.89 2.73
N ALA A 134 1.29 8.09 1.41
CA ALA A 134 0.86 9.29 0.73
C ALA A 134 0.20 8.97 -0.62
N ALA A 135 -0.87 9.70 -0.91
CA ALA A 135 -1.58 9.70 -2.19
C ALA A 135 -1.56 11.11 -2.79
N PRO A 136 -0.49 11.52 -3.46
CA PRO A 136 -0.29 12.89 -3.95
C PRO A 136 -1.46 13.43 -4.77
N CYS A 137 -2.10 12.58 -5.56
CA CYS A 137 -3.25 12.94 -6.39
C CYS A 137 -4.52 13.23 -5.59
N LEU A 138 -4.64 12.75 -4.35
CA LEU A 138 -5.79 12.97 -3.47
C LEU A 138 -5.56 14.07 -2.43
N LEU A 139 -4.41 14.73 -2.46
CA LEU A 139 -4.14 15.93 -1.64
C LEU A 139 -4.87 17.16 -2.21
N ASN A 140 -5.25 18.09 -1.35
CA ASN A 140 -5.88 19.35 -1.76
C ASN A 140 -5.20 20.57 -1.11
N PRO A 141 -4.42 21.34 -1.89
CA PRO A 141 -4.03 21.13 -3.30
C PRO A 141 -3.16 19.88 -3.48
N GLN A 142 -3.13 19.34 -4.72
CA GLN A 142 -2.20 18.26 -5.06
C GLN A 142 -0.75 18.72 -4.84
N VAL A 143 0.09 17.81 -4.32
CA VAL A 143 1.50 18.09 -4.04
C VAL A 143 2.36 17.05 -4.76
N PRO A 144 3.27 17.44 -5.65
CA PRO A 144 4.21 16.54 -6.30
C PRO A 144 5.06 15.76 -5.29
N ILE A 145 5.44 14.52 -5.63
CA ILE A 145 6.25 13.64 -4.78
C ILE A 145 7.58 14.31 -4.38
N ASP A 146 8.21 15.06 -5.29
CA ASP A 146 9.48 15.77 -5.11
C ASP A 146 9.33 17.19 -4.54
N ASP A 147 8.11 17.62 -4.21
CA ASP A 147 7.89 18.95 -3.62
C ASP A 147 8.52 19.05 -2.22
N ARG A 148 9.17 20.20 -1.95
CA ARG A 148 9.80 20.50 -0.65
C ARG A 148 8.86 20.37 0.56
N LYS A 149 7.56 20.47 0.36
CA LYS A 149 6.56 20.23 1.41
C LYS A 149 6.62 18.80 1.96
N PHE A 150 7.02 17.83 1.15
CA PHE A 150 7.23 16.46 1.58
C PHE A 150 8.53 16.26 2.38
N TYR A 151 9.56 17.09 2.19
CA TYR A 151 10.88 16.87 2.76
C TYR A 151 10.89 16.69 4.29
N PRO A 152 10.15 17.48 5.09
CA PRO A 152 10.07 17.25 6.54
C PRO A 152 9.48 15.88 6.92
N LEU A 153 8.54 15.37 6.10
CA LEU A 153 7.94 14.04 6.30
C LEU A 153 8.92 12.93 5.91
N TYR A 154 9.65 13.09 4.81
CA TYR A 154 10.70 12.15 4.41
C TYR A 154 11.82 12.07 5.44
N ALA A 155 12.30 13.22 5.93
CA ALA A 155 13.29 13.27 7.01
C ALA A 155 12.80 12.56 8.28
N LYS A 156 11.52 12.76 8.65
CA LYS A 156 10.93 12.08 9.80
C LYS A 156 10.80 10.56 9.57
N CYS A 157 10.47 10.10 8.37
CA CYS A 157 10.43 8.68 8.06
C CYS A 157 11.83 8.04 8.13
N CYS A 158 12.88 8.75 7.67
CA CYS A 158 14.27 8.30 7.86
C CYS A 158 14.63 8.21 9.35
N GLU A 159 14.31 9.25 10.14
CA GLU A 159 14.58 9.27 11.60
C GLU A 159 13.87 8.13 12.34
N LEU A 160 12.66 7.76 11.93
CA LEU A 160 11.88 6.67 12.50
C LEU A 160 12.20 5.29 11.90
N ASP A 161 13.06 5.23 10.89
CA ASP A 161 13.39 4.05 10.08
C ASP A 161 12.18 3.31 9.48
N ILE A 162 11.13 4.05 9.14
CA ILE A 162 9.89 3.51 8.56
C ILE A 162 9.80 3.77 7.05
N PRO A 163 9.22 2.84 6.26
CA PRO A 163 8.96 3.08 4.85
C PRO A 163 7.80 4.05 4.60
N VAL A 164 7.85 4.70 3.43
CA VAL A 164 6.72 5.47 2.88
C VAL A 164 6.10 4.70 1.73
N ASN A 165 4.83 4.32 1.86
CA ASN A 165 4.03 3.80 0.78
C ASN A 165 3.53 4.97 -0.08
N MET A 166 4.07 5.11 -1.29
CA MET A 166 3.79 6.23 -2.20
C MET A 166 2.97 5.78 -3.40
N LEU A 167 1.79 6.38 -3.59
CA LEU A 167 1.03 6.15 -4.81
C LEU A 167 1.75 6.77 -6.00
N VAL A 168 1.95 5.98 -7.05
CA VAL A 168 2.63 6.38 -8.29
C VAL A 168 1.86 5.90 -9.52
N GLY A 169 2.01 6.60 -10.64
CA GLY A 169 1.34 6.27 -11.90
C GLY A 169 0.02 7.03 -12.12
N VAL A 170 -0.78 6.59 -13.09
CA VAL A 170 -2.09 7.19 -13.37
C VAL A 170 -3.10 6.69 -12.32
N PRO A 171 -3.73 7.60 -11.54
CA PRO A 171 -4.65 7.20 -10.49
C PRO A 171 -5.97 6.64 -11.03
N GLY A 172 -6.58 5.70 -10.30
CA GLY A 172 -7.93 5.23 -10.57
C GLY A 172 -9.00 6.34 -10.39
N PRO A 173 -8.98 7.16 -9.33
CA PRO A 173 -9.83 8.35 -9.24
C PRO A 173 -9.58 9.32 -10.40
N ARG A 174 -10.64 9.99 -10.89
CA ARG A 174 -10.58 10.91 -12.04
C ARG A 174 -10.00 12.25 -11.66
N VAL A 175 -8.72 12.25 -11.30
CA VAL A 175 -7.92 13.43 -10.92
C VAL A 175 -6.61 13.45 -11.71
N PRO A 176 -5.95 14.62 -11.90
CA PRO A 176 -4.68 14.70 -12.60
C PRO A 176 -3.58 13.85 -11.93
N TYR A 177 -2.71 13.22 -12.72
CA TYR A 177 -1.66 12.31 -12.27
C TYR A 177 -0.28 12.95 -12.06
N ARG A 178 -0.03 14.14 -12.59
CA ARG A 178 1.32 14.74 -12.68
C ARG A 178 2.09 14.72 -11.36
N CYS A 179 1.39 14.95 -10.25
CA CYS A 179 1.96 14.98 -8.90
C CYS A 179 2.52 13.64 -8.42
N GLN A 180 2.19 12.53 -9.08
CA GLN A 180 2.64 11.18 -8.72
C GLN A 180 3.28 10.42 -9.90
N HIS A 181 3.89 11.14 -10.84
CA HIS A 181 4.71 10.53 -11.88
C HIS A 181 5.93 9.85 -11.25
N PRO A 182 6.21 8.55 -11.54
CA PRO A 182 7.27 7.81 -10.84
C PRO A 182 8.67 8.43 -11.00
N GLY A 183 8.93 9.17 -12.10
CA GLY A 183 10.19 9.87 -12.31
C GLY A 183 10.54 10.91 -11.23
N LEU A 184 9.55 11.43 -10.49
CA LEU A 184 9.76 12.36 -9.38
C LEU A 184 10.48 11.71 -8.19
N LEU A 185 10.44 10.37 -8.09
CA LEU A 185 11.17 9.63 -7.07
C LEU A 185 12.70 9.66 -7.27
N ASP A 186 13.18 10.00 -8.46
CA ASP A 186 14.62 10.06 -8.73
C ASP A 186 15.33 11.10 -7.88
N GLU A 187 14.74 12.30 -7.79
CA GLU A 187 15.26 13.38 -6.96
C GLU A 187 15.08 13.10 -5.46
N VAL A 188 13.94 12.53 -5.06
CA VAL A 188 13.70 12.15 -3.66
C VAL A 188 14.72 11.13 -3.18
N ALA A 189 14.97 10.07 -3.95
CA ALA A 189 15.96 9.06 -3.60
C ALA A 189 17.39 9.60 -3.58
N TYR A 190 17.70 10.65 -4.35
CA TYR A 190 18.98 11.33 -4.33
C TYR A 190 19.19 12.13 -3.03
N PHE A 191 18.18 12.90 -2.60
CA PHE A 191 18.29 13.73 -1.39
C PHE A 191 18.05 12.97 -0.10
N PHE A 192 17.33 11.84 -0.15
CA PHE A 192 17.01 10.99 1.00
C PHE A 192 17.45 9.54 0.73
N PRO A 193 18.76 9.26 0.69
CA PRO A 193 19.26 7.92 0.33
C PRO A 193 18.92 6.83 1.36
N GLU A 194 18.53 7.21 2.57
CA GLU A 194 18.09 6.29 3.63
C GLU A 194 16.58 6.02 3.60
N LEU A 195 15.81 6.84 2.87
CA LEU A 195 14.36 6.73 2.82
C LEU A 195 13.93 5.47 2.06
N LYS A 196 13.23 4.57 2.75
CA LYS A 196 12.58 3.42 2.12
C LYS A 196 11.27 3.88 1.47
N VAL A 197 11.16 3.81 0.14
CA VAL A 197 9.93 4.15 -0.59
C VAL A 197 9.37 2.92 -1.29
N VAL A 198 8.12 2.59 -1.01
CA VAL A 198 7.38 1.53 -1.68
C VAL A 198 6.43 2.14 -2.71
N MET A 199 6.72 1.94 -3.99
CA MET A 199 5.85 2.36 -5.09
C MET A 199 4.57 1.53 -5.09
N ARG A 200 3.41 2.17 -4.98
CA ARG A 200 2.07 1.54 -4.99
C ARG A 200 1.32 1.81 -6.28
N HIS A 201 0.37 0.94 -6.58
CA HIS A 201 -0.56 1.04 -7.72
C HIS A 201 0.12 0.97 -9.08
N GLY A 202 1.21 0.21 -9.17
CA GLY A 202 1.77 -0.23 -10.42
C GLY A 202 2.69 0.75 -11.14
N GLY A 203 2.59 2.05 -10.90
CA GLY A 203 3.34 3.05 -11.66
C GLY A 203 2.94 3.12 -13.15
N ASP A 204 1.79 2.50 -13.51
CA ASP A 204 1.30 2.42 -14.88
C ASP A 204 0.99 3.83 -15.45
N PRO A 205 1.35 4.12 -16.73
CA PRO A 205 1.98 3.24 -17.74
C PRO A 205 3.52 3.24 -17.72
N TRP A 206 4.18 3.85 -16.73
CA TRP A 206 5.65 4.01 -16.67
C TRP A 206 6.36 2.86 -15.96
N THR A 207 5.90 1.62 -16.13
CA THR A 207 6.47 0.46 -15.44
C THR A 207 7.93 0.18 -15.82
N ASP A 208 8.35 0.50 -17.06
CA ASP A 208 9.76 0.42 -17.47
C ASP A 208 10.63 1.45 -16.73
N LEU A 209 10.11 2.66 -16.52
CA LEU A 209 10.78 3.66 -15.70
C LEU A 209 10.87 3.20 -14.24
N CYS A 210 9.81 2.60 -13.70
CA CYS A 210 9.84 2.02 -12.35
C CYS A 210 10.96 0.98 -12.22
N VAL A 211 11.10 0.06 -13.18
CA VAL A 211 12.21 -0.92 -13.20
C VAL A 211 13.57 -0.23 -13.22
N LYS A 212 13.75 0.85 -14.01
CA LYS A 212 15.01 1.58 -14.05
C LYS A 212 15.32 2.27 -12.72
N LEU A 213 14.33 2.87 -12.07
CA LEU A 213 14.49 3.50 -10.76
C LEU A 213 14.80 2.47 -9.67
N LEU A 214 14.13 1.32 -9.67
CA LEU A 214 14.39 0.20 -8.76
C LEU A 214 15.81 -0.37 -8.92
N LEU A 215 16.35 -0.38 -10.15
CA LEU A 215 17.74 -0.78 -10.42
C LEU A 215 18.74 0.27 -9.95
N LYS A 216 18.39 1.56 -10.09
CA LYS A 216 19.28 2.69 -9.75
C LYS A 216 19.37 2.91 -8.25
N TRP A 217 18.26 2.83 -7.53
CA TRP A 217 18.17 3.22 -6.14
C TRP A 217 17.98 2.03 -5.20
N PRO A 218 18.85 1.82 -4.20
CA PRO A 218 18.77 0.66 -3.32
C PRO A 218 17.49 0.63 -2.47
N ASN A 219 17.00 1.79 -2.03
CA ASN A 219 15.88 1.90 -1.09
C ASN A 219 14.51 2.17 -1.76
N LEU A 220 14.42 2.00 -3.08
CA LEU A 220 13.13 1.94 -3.76
C LEU A 220 12.64 0.50 -3.88
N TYR A 221 11.37 0.31 -3.57
CA TYR A 221 10.65 -0.97 -3.60
C TYR A 221 9.36 -0.83 -4.40
N TYR A 222 8.72 -1.95 -4.71
CA TYR A 222 7.49 -1.98 -5.49
C TYR A 222 6.49 -2.94 -4.88
N SER A 223 5.21 -2.55 -4.82
CA SER A 223 4.11 -3.42 -4.44
C SER A 223 3.05 -3.51 -5.54
N THR A 224 2.42 -4.69 -5.66
CA THR A 224 1.50 -5.04 -6.75
C THR A 224 0.06 -4.56 -6.52
N SER A 225 -0.16 -3.66 -5.55
CA SER A 225 -1.49 -3.19 -5.16
C SER A 225 -2.35 -2.66 -6.32
N ALA A 226 -3.66 -2.75 -6.16
CA ALA A 226 -4.71 -2.27 -7.07
C ALA A 226 -4.86 -3.04 -8.41
N TRP A 227 -4.08 -4.06 -8.64
CA TRP A 227 -4.16 -4.91 -9.84
C TRP A 227 -4.48 -6.35 -9.47
N ALA A 228 -5.35 -7.01 -10.24
CA ALA A 228 -5.47 -8.46 -10.16
C ALA A 228 -4.24 -9.12 -10.81
N PRO A 229 -3.78 -10.29 -10.32
CA PRO A 229 -2.51 -10.89 -10.74
C PRO A 229 -2.35 -11.03 -12.26
N LYS A 230 -3.37 -11.41 -13.00
CA LYS A 230 -3.33 -11.50 -14.46
C LYS A 230 -2.99 -10.19 -15.18
N HIS A 231 -3.07 -9.06 -14.49
CA HIS A 231 -2.77 -7.73 -15.02
C HIS A 231 -1.46 -7.16 -14.48
N TYR A 232 -0.69 -7.94 -13.70
CA TYR A 232 0.61 -7.46 -13.24
C TYR A 232 1.53 -7.17 -14.42
N PRO A 233 2.24 -6.03 -14.42
CA PRO A 233 3.13 -5.67 -15.52
C PRO A 233 4.21 -6.73 -15.73
N ARG A 234 4.33 -7.23 -16.97
CA ARG A 234 5.26 -8.32 -17.29
C ARG A 234 6.71 -7.97 -16.99
N ASN A 235 7.14 -6.74 -17.28
CA ASN A 235 8.50 -6.26 -17.00
C ASN A 235 8.82 -6.23 -15.50
N ILE A 236 7.83 -5.96 -14.64
CA ILE A 236 7.98 -6.05 -13.17
C ILE A 236 8.16 -7.50 -12.73
N LEU A 237 7.39 -8.45 -13.28
CA LEU A 237 7.55 -9.88 -12.99
C LEU A 237 8.90 -10.43 -13.49
N GLU A 238 9.34 -10.02 -14.67
CA GLU A 238 10.66 -10.35 -15.20
C GLU A 238 11.79 -9.74 -14.34
N PHE A 239 11.59 -8.53 -13.80
CA PHE A 239 12.52 -7.91 -12.88
C PHE A 239 12.57 -8.66 -11.54
N ALA A 240 11.40 -9.01 -10.97
CA ALA A 240 11.29 -9.79 -9.74
C ALA A 240 12.04 -11.14 -9.84
N ASN A 241 11.94 -11.81 -10.99
CA ASN A 241 12.65 -13.07 -11.24
C ASN A 241 14.18 -12.95 -11.36
N LYS A 242 14.73 -11.74 -11.34
CA LYS A 242 16.17 -11.46 -11.54
C LYS A 242 16.71 -10.56 -10.44
N ARG A 243 16.98 -9.30 -10.79
CA ARG A 243 17.60 -8.31 -9.86
C ARG A 243 16.62 -7.72 -8.85
N GLY A 244 15.32 -7.87 -9.07
CA GLY A 244 14.26 -7.35 -8.22
C GLY A 244 13.74 -8.33 -7.18
N LYS A 245 14.39 -9.50 -6.99
CA LYS A 245 13.92 -10.55 -6.08
C LYS A 245 13.69 -10.04 -4.65
N ASP A 246 14.49 -9.06 -4.20
CA ASP A 246 14.43 -8.47 -2.87
C ASP A 246 13.68 -7.12 -2.86
N LYS A 247 13.01 -6.73 -3.96
CA LYS A 247 12.41 -5.38 -4.12
C LYS A 247 10.93 -5.38 -4.47
N VAL A 248 10.41 -6.47 -5.02
CA VAL A 248 9.01 -6.58 -5.39
C VAL A 248 8.26 -7.34 -4.30
N MET A 249 7.12 -6.79 -3.87
CA MET A 249 6.31 -7.30 -2.78
C MET A 249 4.84 -7.40 -3.19
N PHE A 250 4.14 -8.34 -2.57
CA PHE A 250 2.72 -8.53 -2.77
C PHE A 250 1.88 -7.49 -2.03
N ALA A 251 0.83 -7.02 -2.69
CA ALA A 251 -0.24 -6.25 -2.09
C ALA A 251 -1.55 -6.56 -2.83
N GLY A 252 -2.60 -6.95 -2.09
CA GLY A 252 -3.84 -7.47 -2.66
C GLY A 252 -4.80 -6.41 -3.15
N TYR A 253 -5.23 -5.50 -2.28
CA TYR A 253 -6.29 -4.50 -2.53
C TYR A 253 -7.72 -4.96 -2.16
N PHE A 254 -7.86 -5.85 -1.18
CA PHE A 254 -9.18 -6.15 -0.62
C PHE A 254 -9.77 -4.89 0.08
N PRO A 255 -11.08 -4.57 -0.06
CA PRO A 255 -12.16 -5.32 -0.72
C PRO A 255 -12.35 -5.01 -2.22
N GLY A 256 -11.55 -4.13 -2.81
CA GLY A 256 -11.63 -3.81 -4.23
C GLY A 256 -11.47 -5.04 -5.12
N ILE A 257 -10.54 -5.93 -4.76
CA ILE A 257 -10.31 -7.23 -5.41
C ILE A 257 -10.45 -8.33 -4.34
N SER A 258 -11.23 -9.37 -4.61
CA SER A 258 -11.42 -10.48 -3.67
C SER A 258 -10.18 -11.38 -3.59
N TYR A 259 -9.96 -12.01 -2.45
CA TYR A 259 -8.85 -12.96 -2.27
C TYR A 259 -9.01 -14.22 -3.12
N GLU A 260 -10.25 -14.69 -3.33
CA GLU A 260 -10.53 -15.82 -4.23
C GLU A 260 -10.00 -15.54 -5.63
N ARG A 261 -10.23 -14.31 -6.13
CA ARG A 261 -9.71 -13.90 -7.43
C ARG A 261 -8.18 -13.75 -7.43
N ILE A 262 -7.64 -13.09 -6.40
CA ILE A 262 -6.20 -12.87 -6.29
C ILE A 262 -5.46 -14.21 -6.28
N PHE A 263 -5.79 -15.10 -5.35
CA PHE A 263 -5.09 -16.36 -5.20
C PHE A 263 -5.44 -17.37 -6.30
N GLY A 264 -6.63 -17.27 -6.90
CA GLY A 264 -7.02 -18.06 -8.08
C GLY A 264 -6.22 -17.72 -9.33
N GLU A 265 -5.87 -16.44 -9.54
CA GLU A 265 -5.07 -15.99 -10.69
C GLU A 265 -3.55 -16.06 -10.44
N MET A 266 -3.12 -16.07 -9.17
CA MET A 266 -1.70 -15.92 -8.79
C MET A 266 -0.83 -17.10 -9.25
N GLY A 267 -1.38 -18.32 -9.24
CA GLY A 267 -0.65 -19.52 -9.68
C GLY A 267 -0.23 -19.53 -11.16
N ASP A 268 -0.82 -18.67 -11.98
CA ASP A 268 -0.51 -18.55 -13.40
C ASP A 268 0.58 -17.49 -13.70
N LEU A 269 1.07 -16.80 -12.65
CA LEU A 269 2.13 -15.80 -12.81
C LEU A 269 3.45 -16.47 -13.22
N PRO A 270 4.23 -15.85 -14.14
CA PRO A 270 5.53 -16.36 -14.55
C PRO A 270 6.62 -16.02 -13.50
N ILE A 271 6.37 -16.39 -12.25
CA ILE A 271 7.30 -16.23 -11.12
C ILE A 271 7.99 -17.57 -10.89
N ARG A 272 9.33 -17.54 -10.73
CA ARG A 272 10.14 -18.71 -10.41
C ARG A 272 9.88 -19.17 -8.97
N GLU A 273 10.01 -20.48 -8.74
CA GLU A 273 9.71 -21.09 -7.44
C GLU A 273 10.48 -20.42 -6.28
N GLU A 274 11.76 -20.15 -6.46
CA GLU A 274 12.63 -19.53 -5.45
C GLU A 274 12.32 -18.06 -5.14
N ILE A 275 11.45 -17.41 -5.93
CA ILE A 275 11.09 -15.99 -5.73
C ILE A 275 9.83 -15.82 -4.87
N TRP A 276 8.96 -16.81 -4.83
CA TRP A 276 7.66 -16.71 -4.15
C TRP A 276 7.76 -16.33 -2.68
N GLN A 277 8.68 -16.94 -1.95
CA GLN A 277 8.89 -16.65 -0.53
C GLN A 277 9.24 -15.17 -0.32
N GLY A 278 10.19 -14.63 -1.08
CA GLY A 278 10.55 -13.21 -1.03
C GLY A 278 9.39 -12.31 -1.42
N PHE A 279 8.69 -12.63 -2.52
CA PHE A 279 7.60 -11.83 -3.06
C PHE A 279 6.39 -11.76 -2.12
N LEU A 280 6.02 -12.88 -1.49
CA LEU A 280 4.80 -12.98 -0.68
C LEU A 280 5.02 -12.73 0.81
N HIS A 281 6.28 -12.78 1.31
CA HIS A 281 6.57 -12.68 2.75
C HIS A 281 7.86 -11.90 3.07
N ASP A 282 9.05 -12.46 2.76
CA ASP A 282 10.31 -12.01 3.36
C ASP A 282 10.67 -10.57 3.02
N ASN A 283 10.35 -10.09 1.82
CA ASN A 283 10.60 -8.70 1.43
C ASN A 283 9.76 -7.74 2.27
N ALA A 284 8.50 -8.09 2.56
CA ALA A 284 7.64 -7.28 3.42
C ALA A 284 8.18 -7.27 4.87
N VAL A 285 8.55 -8.43 5.41
CA VAL A 285 9.16 -8.52 6.76
C VAL A 285 10.35 -7.59 6.88
N ARG A 286 11.30 -7.69 5.95
CA ARG A 286 12.55 -6.90 5.97
C ARG A 286 12.33 -5.40 5.76
N VAL A 287 11.47 -5.01 4.81
CA VAL A 287 11.28 -3.60 4.47
C VAL A 287 10.49 -2.84 5.53
N PHE A 288 9.53 -3.51 6.15
CA PHE A 288 8.65 -2.92 7.18
C PHE A 288 9.08 -3.24 8.62
N GLY A 289 10.15 -4.06 8.84
CA GLY A 289 10.64 -4.40 10.16
C GLY A 289 9.65 -5.24 10.98
N LEU A 290 9.07 -6.31 10.38
CA LEU A 290 7.98 -7.06 10.98
C LEU A 290 8.42 -8.24 11.84
N GLU A 291 9.72 -8.51 11.98
CA GLU A 291 10.27 -9.69 12.63
C GLU A 291 9.71 -9.88 14.05
N ASP A 292 9.64 -8.82 14.83
CA ASP A 292 9.18 -8.92 16.23
C ASP A 292 7.65 -8.97 16.35
N ILE A 293 6.94 -8.39 15.41
CA ILE A 293 5.47 -8.43 15.36
C ILE A 293 5.00 -9.85 15.05
N LEU A 294 5.65 -10.51 14.08
CA LEU A 294 5.22 -11.83 13.60
C LEU A 294 5.73 -13.01 14.47
N LYS A 295 6.72 -12.80 15.35
CA LYS A 295 7.25 -13.85 16.26
C LYS A 295 6.30 -14.21 17.41
N ASN A 296 5.31 -13.40 17.70
CA ASN A 296 4.36 -13.62 18.80
C ASN A 296 3.19 -14.53 18.40
N THR A 297 3.42 -15.39 17.41
CA THR A 297 2.43 -16.37 16.90
C THR A 297 2.64 -17.72 17.52
#